data_991b1adbe4881c25a29b24172c6812ec
#
_entry.id   991b1adbe4881c25a29b24172c6812ec
#
_cell.length_a   1.000
_cell.length_b   1.000
_cell.length_c   1.000
_cell.angle_alpha   90.00
_cell.angle_beta   90.00
_cell.angle_gamma   90.00
#
_symmetry.space_group_name_H-M   'P 1'
#
loop_
_entity.id
_entity.type
_entity.pdbx_description
1 polymer ?
#
loop_
_entity_poly.entity_id
_entity_poly.type
_entity_poly.pdbx_seq_one_letter_code
_entity_poly.pdbx_strand_id
1 'polypeptide(L)'
;MNNFDSDYTLLEDKFLRYNKTHELISYRLGFHAEYTTSMERMQFVADLVRKYKEPMFVHSSETRSEVAGCVERYGVTPTVLFDKLGMYDYGGGAFHCVHMSDEDIAIFKKRGLTAVLNPASNLKLASGIAPVKRFIDEGIALAIGTDGAGSNNALDMFREMYLVSV
;
A
#
# COMPACT_ATOMS: atom_id res chain seq x y z
N MET A 1 -27.47 6.08 -3.80
CA MET A 1 -26.42 6.55 -2.88
C MET A 1 -25.78 5.31 -2.29
N ASN A 2 -24.56 5.00 -2.70
CA ASN A 2 -23.88 3.80 -2.22
C ASN A 2 -23.43 4.04 -0.78
N ASN A 3 -23.71 3.09 0.13
CA ASN A 3 -23.37 3.11 1.56
C ASN A 3 -21.85 3.20 1.86
N PHE A 4 -21.02 3.47 0.88
CA PHE A 4 -19.58 3.67 1.06
C PHE A 4 -19.19 5.07 1.60
N ASP A 5 -20.13 6.02 1.61
CA ASP A 5 -19.83 7.39 2.05
C ASP A 5 -19.83 7.58 3.57
N SER A 6 -20.40 6.66 4.33
CA SER A 6 -20.42 6.73 5.79
C SER A 6 -19.11 6.31 6.46
N ASP A 7 -18.19 5.67 5.73
CA ASP A 7 -17.00 5.04 6.33
C ASP A 7 -15.79 5.97 6.53
N TYR A 8 -15.82 7.20 5.98
CA TYR A 8 -14.67 8.10 6.13
C TYR A 8 -14.54 8.75 7.50
N THR A 9 -15.64 9.25 8.02
CA THR A 9 -15.68 9.79 9.39
C THR A 9 -15.25 8.73 10.39
N LEU A 10 -15.53 7.45 10.08
CA LEU A 10 -15.11 6.31 10.89
C LEU A 10 -13.59 6.07 10.88
N LEU A 11 -12.86 6.42 9.82
CA LEU A 11 -11.42 6.23 9.78
C LEU A 11 -10.72 7.10 10.82
N GLU A 12 -11.05 8.37 10.88
CA GLU A 12 -10.47 9.29 11.85
C GLU A 12 -10.88 8.94 13.27
N ASP A 13 -12.16 8.65 13.50
CA ASP A 13 -12.68 8.24 14.81
C ASP A 13 -12.00 6.97 15.33
N LYS A 14 -11.82 5.96 14.47
CA LYS A 14 -11.11 4.74 14.85
C LYS A 14 -9.63 4.98 15.10
N PHE A 15 -9.00 5.80 14.27
CA PHE A 15 -7.62 6.19 14.49
C PHE A 15 -7.45 6.84 15.87
N LEU A 16 -8.27 7.85 16.20
CA LEU A 16 -8.22 8.54 17.49
C LEU A 16 -8.52 7.61 18.67
N ARG A 17 -9.44 6.67 18.46
CA ARG A 17 -9.90 5.77 19.52
C ARG A 17 -8.91 4.64 19.81
N TYR A 18 -8.17 4.14 18.80
CA TYR A 18 -7.39 2.92 18.95
C TYR A 18 -5.88 3.11 18.79
N ASN A 19 -5.42 4.20 18.14
CA ASN A 19 -4.00 4.38 17.95
C ASN A 19 -3.28 4.67 19.26
N LYS A 20 -2.29 3.81 19.59
CA LYS A 20 -1.43 3.97 20.78
C LYS A 20 -2.20 4.02 22.11
N THR A 21 -3.40 3.46 22.17
CA THR A 21 -4.18 3.37 23.41
C THR A 21 -3.75 2.21 24.30
N HIS A 22 -2.96 1.28 23.75
CA HIS A 22 -2.34 0.18 24.46
C HIS A 22 -0.97 -0.09 23.80
N GLU A 23 0.00 -0.57 24.58
CA GLU A 23 1.37 -0.82 24.10
C GLU A 23 1.47 -1.78 22.91
N LEU A 24 0.50 -2.72 22.79
CA LEU A 24 0.43 -3.71 21.72
C LEU A 24 -0.46 -3.28 20.56
N ILE A 25 -1.04 -2.06 20.58
CA ILE A 25 -1.97 -1.59 19.54
C ILE A 25 -1.45 -0.34 18.87
N SER A 26 -1.27 -0.41 17.56
CA SER A 26 -1.09 0.76 16.70
C SER A 26 -2.08 0.70 15.54
N TYR A 27 -2.73 1.82 15.26
CA TYR A 27 -3.62 1.97 14.12
C TYR A 27 -2.88 2.71 13.02
N ARG A 28 -2.95 2.20 11.79
CA ARG A 28 -2.33 2.86 10.63
C ARG A 28 -3.40 3.44 9.72
N LEU A 29 -3.12 4.62 9.19
CA LEU A 29 -3.96 5.23 8.16
C LEU A 29 -3.79 4.47 6.84
N GLY A 30 -4.83 4.44 6.04
CA GLY A 30 -4.80 3.80 4.74
C GLY A 30 -6.19 3.67 4.13
N PHE A 31 -6.20 3.20 2.90
CA PHE A 31 -7.38 2.78 2.15
C PHE A 31 -6.97 1.59 1.26
N HIS A 32 -7.91 0.99 0.57
CA HIS A 32 -7.61 -0.23 -0.19
C HIS A 32 -6.63 0.04 -1.33
N ALA A 33 -7.03 0.73 -2.39
CA ALA A 33 -6.23 1.00 -3.57
C ALA A 33 -6.75 2.24 -4.32
N GLU A 34 -5.94 2.79 -5.24
CA GLU A 34 -6.30 3.97 -6.03
C GLU A 34 -7.62 3.77 -6.81
N TYR A 35 -7.75 2.63 -7.50
CA TYR A 35 -8.90 2.35 -8.37
C TYR A 35 -10.22 2.05 -7.63
N THR A 36 -10.17 1.85 -6.32
CA THR A 36 -11.35 1.65 -5.46
C THR A 36 -11.70 2.88 -4.63
N THR A 37 -10.96 3.97 -4.79
CA THR A 37 -11.06 5.13 -3.92
C THR A 37 -11.15 6.41 -4.76
N SER A 38 -12.10 7.30 -4.45
CA SER A 38 -12.23 8.58 -5.15
C SER A 38 -11.07 9.55 -4.79
N MET A 39 -10.79 10.51 -5.66
CA MET A 39 -9.79 11.55 -5.40
C MET A 39 -10.07 12.32 -4.10
N GLU A 40 -11.34 12.65 -3.85
CA GLU A 40 -11.76 13.32 -2.62
C GLU A 40 -11.36 12.52 -1.37
N ARG A 41 -11.50 11.23 -1.44
CA ARG A 41 -11.13 10.32 -0.38
C ARG A 41 -9.64 10.20 -0.21
N MET A 42 -8.93 10.05 -1.27
CA MET A 42 -7.46 10.06 -1.22
C MET A 42 -6.96 11.36 -0.56
N GLN A 43 -7.55 12.50 -0.94
CA GLN A 43 -7.20 13.79 -0.34
C GLN A 43 -7.52 13.84 1.16
N PHE A 44 -8.68 13.31 1.58
CA PHE A 44 -9.03 13.22 3.01
C PHE A 44 -8.00 12.39 3.79
N VAL A 45 -7.58 11.23 3.28
CA VAL A 45 -6.54 10.42 3.95
C VAL A 45 -5.20 11.17 3.99
N ALA A 46 -4.82 11.86 2.91
CA ALA A 46 -3.63 12.69 2.87
C ALA A 46 -3.66 13.81 3.95
N ASP A 47 -4.83 14.42 4.16
CA ASP A 47 -5.02 15.43 5.21
C ASP A 47 -4.88 14.82 6.61
N LEU A 48 -5.39 13.61 6.83
CA LEU A 48 -5.18 12.89 8.10
C LEU A 48 -3.71 12.54 8.32
N VAL A 49 -3.01 12.07 7.28
CA VAL A 49 -1.57 11.79 7.34
C VAL A 49 -0.80 13.04 7.79
N ARG A 50 -1.07 14.19 7.19
CA ARG A 50 -0.44 15.47 7.57
C ARG A 50 -0.83 15.92 8.97
N LYS A 51 -2.12 15.81 9.32
CA LYS A 51 -2.66 16.21 10.63
C LYS A 51 -2.03 15.44 11.78
N TYR A 52 -1.92 14.12 11.62
CA TYR A 52 -1.45 13.24 12.69
C TYR A 52 0.03 12.85 12.57
N LYS A 53 0.68 13.19 11.45
CA LYS A 53 2.09 12.85 11.15
C LYS A 53 2.35 11.34 11.28
N GLU A 54 1.43 10.54 10.78
CA GLU A 54 1.49 9.09 10.86
C GLU A 54 1.73 8.46 9.48
N PRO A 55 2.43 7.33 9.43
CA PRO A 55 2.68 6.62 8.19
C PRO A 55 1.39 6.02 7.63
N MET A 56 1.34 5.87 6.30
CA MET A 56 0.22 5.31 5.56
C MET A 56 0.61 4.01 4.86
N PHE A 57 -0.36 3.08 4.75
CA PHE A 57 -0.21 1.86 3.96
C PHE A 57 -1.39 1.68 2.99
N VAL A 58 -1.09 1.22 1.76
CA VAL A 58 -2.07 1.08 0.67
C VAL A 58 -1.62 -0.02 -0.30
N HIS A 59 -2.54 -0.69 -1.01
CA HIS A 59 -2.16 -1.54 -2.14
C HIS A 59 -1.73 -0.66 -3.31
N SER A 60 -0.62 -0.98 -3.94
CA SER A 60 -0.08 -0.19 -5.04
C SER A 60 0.66 -1.03 -6.05
N SER A 61 0.37 -0.77 -7.32
CA SER A 61 1.06 -1.36 -8.46
C SER A 61 1.05 -2.90 -8.44
N GLU A 62 -0.07 -3.47 -7.99
CA GLU A 62 -0.27 -4.92 -7.95
C GLU A 62 -0.40 -5.51 -9.35
N THR A 63 -1.22 -4.88 -10.21
CA THR A 63 -1.49 -5.37 -11.56
C THR A 63 -1.16 -4.34 -12.64
N ARG A 64 -0.86 -4.83 -13.86
CA ARG A 64 -0.64 -3.94 -15.01
C ARG A 64 -1.86 -3.07 -15.32
N SER A 65 -3.07 -3.62 -15.15
CA SER A 65 -4.32 -2.89 -15.40
C SER A 65 -4.55 -1.77 -14.38
N GLU A 66 -4.19 -1.98 -13.12
CA GLU A 66 -4.19 -0.92 -12.10
C GLU A 66 -3.28 0.23 -12.51
N VAL A 67 -2.02 -0.07 -12.81
CA VAL A 67 -1.04 0.96 -13.21
C VAL A 67 -1.49 1.70 -14.47
N ALA A 68 -1.90 0.96 -15.52
CA ALA A 68 -2.37 1.57 -16.76
C ALA A 68 -3.61 2.45 -16.53
N GLY A 69 -4.57 1.98 -15.75
CA GLY A 69 -5.78 2.75 -15.41
C GLY A 69 -5.48 4.00 -14.59
N CYS A 70 -4.53 3.95 -13.67
CA CYS A 70 -4.09 5.13 -12.92
C CYS A 70 -3.43 6.16 -13.85
N VAL A 71 -2.56 5.71 -14.75
CA VAL A 71 -1.93 6.57 -15.75
C VAL A 71 -2.98 7.20 -16.69
N GLU A 72 -4.00 6.45 -17.10
CA GLU A 72 -5.09 6.98 -17.91
C GLU A 72 -5.91 8.05 -17.17
N ARG A 73 -6.22 7.84 -15.88
CA ARG A 73 -7.01 8.79 -15.07
C ARG A 73 -6.23 10.02 -14.62
N TYR A 74 -4.96 9.83 -14.22
CA TYR A 74 -4.20 10.86 -13.50
C TYR A 74 -2.85 11.22 -14.14
N GLY A 75 -2.47 10.55 -15.24
CA GLY A 75 -1.22 10.81 -15.95
C GLY A 75 0.04 10.30 -15.24
N VAL A 76 -0.10 9.56 -14.14
CA VAL A 76 1.00 9.05 -13.32
C VAL A 76 0.67 7.68 -12.74
N THR A 77 1.69 6.96 -12.25
CA THR A 77 1.51 5.68 -11.53
C THR A 77 0.86 5.90 -10.15
N PRO A 78 0.30 4.87 -9.52
CA PRO A 78 -0.31 4.98 -8.19
C PRO A 78 0.66 5.54 -7.14
N THR A 79 1.89 5.05 -7.10
CA THR A 79 2.91 5.52 -6.14
C THR A 79 3.23 7.00 -6.33
N VAL A 80 3.40 7.45 -7.58
CA VAL A 80 3.64 8.88 -7.89
C VAL A 80 2.44 9.73 -7.50
N LEU A 81 1.22 9.25 -7.73
CA LEU A 81 -0.01 9.93 -7.31
C LEU A 81 -0.03 10.13 -5.79
N PHE A 82 0.21 9.08 -5.04
CA PHE A 82 0.20 9.13 -3.57
C PHE A 82 1.29 10.05 -3.01
N ASP A 83 2.49 10.06 -3.60
CA ASP A 83 3.56 10.98 -3.22
C ASP A 83 3.18 12.43 -3.50
N LYS A 84 2.59 12.74 -4.68
CA LYS A 84 2.09 14.08 -5.01
C LYS A 84 1.00 14.58 -4.07
N LEU A 85 0.16 13.70 -3.56
CA LEU A 85 -0.87 14.03 -2.57
C LEU A 85 -0.30 14.21 -1.14
N GLY A 86 0.99 13.92 -0.92
CA GLY A 86 1.65 14.02 0.39
C GLY A 86 1.35 12.86 1.33
N MET A 87 0.83 11.75 0.79
CA MET A 87 0.47 10.57 1.60
C MET A 87 1.69 9.86 2.18
N TYR A 88 2.86 10.03 1.59
CA TYR A 88 4.12 9.43 2.03
C TYR A 88 5.03 10.38 2.80
N ASP A 89 4.55 11.56 3.18
CA ASP A 89 5.35 12.58 3.88
C ASP A 89 5.88 12.09 5.23
N TYR A 90 5.21 11.15 5.86
CA TYR A 90 5.59 10.56 7.14
C TYR A 90 5.92 9.06 7.05
N GLY A 91 6.32 8.60 5.87
CA GLY A 91 6.68 7.21 5.63
C GLY A 91 5.48 6.29 5.43
N GLY A 92 5.68 5.00 5.70
CA GLY A 92 4.68 3.96 5.47
C GLY A 92 5.14 2.96 4.43
N GLY A 93 4.24 2.53 3.55
CA GLY A 93 4.59 1.57 2.53
C GLY A 93 3.42 1.18 1.64
N ALA A 94 3.68 0.24 0.76
CA ALA A 94 2.64 -0.32 -0.09
C ALA A 94 2.71 -1.85 -0.15
N PHE A 95 1.54 -2.45 -0.34
CA PHE A 95 1.39 -3.88 -0.54
C PHE A 95 1.55 -4.23 -2.01
N HIS A 96 2.03 -5.42 -2.30
CA HIS A 96 2.31 -6.04 -3.59
C HIS A 96 3.52 -5.46 -4.34
N CYS A 97 3.51 -4.22 -4.77
CA CYS A 97 4.62 -3.51 -5.45
C CYS A 97 5.18 -4.31 -6.64
N VAL A 98 4.32 -4.94 -7.45
CA VAL A 98 4.72 -5.83 -8.56
C VAL A 98 5.20 -5.05 -9.77
N HIS A 99 4.42 -4.04 -10.20
CA HIS A 99 4.66 -3.28 -11.44
C HIS A 99 5.17 -1.87 -11.16
N MET A 100 6.34 -1.80 -10.49
CA MET A 100 6.97 -0.54 -10.10
C MET A 100 7.81 0.05 -11.24
N SER A 101 7.61 1.33 -11.54
CA SER A 101 8.46 2.11 -12.43
C SER A 101 9.76 2.56 -11.74
N ASP A 102 10.69 3.12 -12.51
CA ASP A 102 11.92 3.70 -11.95
C ASP A 102 11.62 4.88 -11.01
N GLU A 103 10.60 5.68 -11.34
CA GLU A 103 10.16 6.79 -10.52
C GLU A 103 9.55 6.31 -9.19
N ASP A 104 8.75 5.23 -9.23
CA ASP A 104 8.17 4.63 -8.02
C ASP A 104 9.27 4.14 -7.07
N ILE A 105 10.28 3.45 -7.60
CA ILE A 105 11.45 2.99 -6.85
C ILE A 105 12.21 4.17 -6.20
N ALA A 106 12.42 5.23 -6.97
CA ALA A 106 13.07 6.44 -6.47
C ALA A 106 12.29 7.09 -5.32
N ILE A 107 10.95 7.10 -5.40
CA ILE A 107 10.07 7.59 -4.34
C ILE A 107 10.20 6.72 -3.09
N PHE A 108 10.13 5.39 -3.24
CA PHE A 108 10.29 4.46 -2.13
C PHE A 108 11.60 4.70 -1.38
N LYS A 109 12.70 4.81 -2.12
CA LYS A 109 14.01 5.10 -1.55
C LYS A 109 14.05 6.47 -0.86
N LYS A 110 13.57 7.52 -1.52
CA LYS A 110 13.56 8.90 -1.00
C LYS A 110 12.74 9.05 0.28
N ARG A 111 11.58 8.39 0.33
CA ARG A 111 10.61 8.48 1.44
C ARG A 111 10.85 7.43 2.53
N GLY A 112 11.78 6.49 2.34
CA GLY A 112 12.03 5.40 3.27
C GLY A 112 10.83 4.45 3.41
N LEU A 113 10.14 4.16 2.29
CA LEU A 113 8.95 3.33 2.29
C LEU A 113 9.29 1.85 2.37
N THR A 114 8.34 1.07 2.88
CA THR A 114 8.43 -0.39 2.94
C THR A 114 7.61 -1.01 1.82
N ALA A 115 8.22 -1.90 1.04
CA ALA A 115 7.47 -2.77 0.12
C ALA A 115 7.04 -4.04 0.86
N VAL A 116 5.73 -4.25 0.99
CA VAL A 116 5.16 -5.43 1.64
C VAL A 116 4.80 -6.45 0.56
N LEU A 117 5.56 -7.54 0.50
CA LEU A 117 5.46 -8.57 -0.52
C LEU A 117 4.38 -9.59 -0.14
N ASN A 118 3.52 -9.93 -1.09
CA ASN A 118 2.45 -10.92 -0.91
C ASN A 118 2.56 -12.02 -2.00
N PRO A 119 3.63 -12.82 -2.00
CA PRO A 119 3.99 -13.66 -3.15
C PRO A 119 2.94 -14.72 -3.49
N ALA A 120 2.32 -15.40 -2.53
CA ALA A 120 1.29 -16.40 -2.82
C ALA A 120 0.04 -15.76 -3.45
N SER A 121 -0.38 -14.60 -2.95
CA SER A 121 -1.49 -13.84 -3.55
C SER A 121 -1.16 -13.41 -4.98
N ASN A 122 0.01 -12.82 -5.19
CA ASN A 122 0.46 -12.37 -6.51
C ASN A 122 0.47 -13.52 -7.53
N LEU A 123 0.91 -14.70 -7.12
CA LEU A 123 0.92 -15.90 -7.99
C LEU A 123 -0.49 -16.43 -8.24
N LYS A 124 -1.33 -16.52 -7.21
CA LYS A 124 -2.70 -17.01 -7.34
C LYS A 124 -3.56 -16.14 -8.24
N LEU A 125 -3.43 -14.82 -8.12
CA LEU A 125 -4.20 -13.84 -8.89
C LEU A 125 -3.54 -13.51 -10.23
N ALA A 126 -2.38 -14.11 -10.52
CA ALA A 126 -1.59 -13.82 -11.72
C ALA A 126 -1.19 -12.33 -11.83
N SER A 127 -1.02 -11.65 -10.71
CA SER A 127 -0.57 -10.25 -10.66
C SER A 127 0.87 -10.11 -11.16
N GLY A 128 1.72 -11.11 -10.91
CA GLY A 128 3.12 -11.15 -11.33
C GLY A 128 4.07 -11.41 -10.18
N ILE A 129 5.36 -11.14 -10.40
CA ILE A 129 6.43 -11.31 -9.39
C ILE A 129 6.99 -9.93 -9.09
N ALA A 130 6.99 -9.54 -7.81
CA ALA A 130 7.57 -8.28 -7.37
C ALA A 130 9.11 -8.28 -7.62
N PRO A 131 9.71 -7.14 -7.99
CA PRO A 131 11.14 -7.05 -8.32
C PRO A 131 12.01 -7.04 -7.05
N VAL A 132 11.98 -8.13 -6.27
CA VAL A 132 12.60 -8.26 -4.94
C VAL A 132 14.09 -7.92 -4.97
N LYS A 133 14.81 -8.50 -5.95
CA LYS A 133 16.23 -8.22 -6.11
C LYS A 133 16.50 -6.73 -6.27
N ARG A 134 15.71 -6.03 -7.08
CA ARG A 134 15.84 -4.58 -7.28
C ARG A 134 15.59 -3.81 -5.99
N PHE A 135 14.59 -4.19 -5.20
CA PHE A 135 14.34 -3.54 -3.91
C PHE A 135 15.53 -3.69 -2.97
N ILE A 136 16.14 -4.87 -2.91
CA ILE A 136 17.34 -5.13 -2.11
C ILE A 136 18.53 -4.27 -2.59
N ASP A 137 18.79 -4.28 -3.89
CA ASP A 137 19.89 -3.51 -4.50
C ASP A 137 19.76 -2.00 -4.25
N GLU A 138 18.53 -1.48 -4.21
CA GLU A 138 18.22 -0.07 -3.95
C GLU A 138 18.10 0.26 -2.45
N GLY A 139 18.23 -0.73 -1.57
CA GLY A 139 18.14 -0.55 -0.12
C GLY A 139 16.73 -0.23 0.38
N ILE A 140 15.68 -0.65 -0.35
CA ILE A 140 14.29 -0.48 0.06
C ILE A 140 13.95 -1.51 1.14
N ALA A 141 13.32 -1.06 2.21
CA ALA A 141 12.85 -1.94 3.28
C ALA A 141 11.78 -2.92 2.75
N LEU A 142 11.91 -4.18 3.12
CA LEU A 142 10.98 -5.24 2.74
C LEU A 142 10.25 -5.78 3.95
N ALA A 143 8.99 -6.11 3.75
CA ALA A 143 8.18 -6.91 4.65
C ALA A 143 7.45 -7.99 3.85
N ILE A 144 6.91 -8.99 4.52
CA ILE A 144 6.17 -10.09 3.91
C ILE A 144 4.80 -10.16 4.55
N GLY A 145 3.78 -10.34 3.74
CA GLY A 145 2.40 -10.54 4.16
C GLY A 145 1.74 -11.70 3.41
N THR A 146 0.71 -12.28 4.01
CA THR A 146 -0.04 -13.37 3.40
C THR A 146 -1.15 -12.89 2.47
N ASP A 147 -1.53 -11.61 2.56
CA ASP A 147 -2.80 -11.12 2.03
C ASP A 147 -4.01 -11.85 2.65
N GLY A 148 -5.21 -11.64 2.13
CA GLY A 148 -6.41 -12.25 2.65
C GLY A 148 -6.61 -13.72 2.24
N ALA A 149 -7.46 -14.44 2.98
CA ALA A 149 -7.76 -15.86 2.70
C ALA A 149 -8.38 -16.08 1.30
N GLY A 150 -9.05 -15.09 0.74
CA GLY A 150 -9.62 -15.15 -0.62
C GLY A 150 -8.56 -15.19 -1.71
N SER A 151 -7.47 -14.47 -1.54
CA SER A 151 -6.32 -14.38 -2.47
C SER A 151 -5.18 -15.34 -2.11
N ASN A 152 -5.24 -15.98 -0.94
CA ASN A 152 -4.25 -16.94 -0.47
C ASN A 152 -4.95 -18.11 0.23
N ASN A 153 -4.64 -19.35 -0.15
CA ASN A 153 -5.30 -20.55 0.39
C ASN A 153 -4.84 -20.93 1.81
N ALA A 154 -3.62 -20.51 2.19
CA ALA A 154 -3.05 -20.80 3.50
C ALA A 154 -2.32 -19.55 4.00
N LEU A 155 -2.80 -18.96 5.09
CA LEU A 155 -2.18 -17.79 5.71
C LEU A 155 -0.93 -18.23 6.50
N ASP A 156 0.09 -18.70 5.77
CA ASP A 156 1.31 -19.30 6.31
C ASP A 156 2.52 -18.45 5.94
N MET A 157 3.06 -17.72 6.91
CA MET A 157 4.20 -16.84 6.72
C MET A 157 5.48 -17.58 6.31
N PHE A 158 5.68 -18.83 6.74
CA PHE A 158 6.85 -19.62 6.31
C PHE A 158 6.79 -19.94 4.82
N ARG A 159 5.59 -20.22 4.31
CA ARG A 159 5.38 -20.40 2.88
C ARG A 159 5.65 -19.11 2.09
N GLU A 160 5.19 -17.97 2.59
CA GLU A 160 5.47 -16.68 1.97
C GLU A 160 6.98 -16.40 1.95
N MET A 161 7.69 -16.66 3.05
CA MET A 161 9.16 -16.51 3.12
C MET A 161 9.86 -17.40 2.09
N TYR A 162 9.42 -18.65 1.94
CA TYR A 162 9.95 -19.56 0.91
C TYR A 162 9.73 -18.99 -0.49
N LEU A 163 8.52 -18.55 -0.82
CA LEU A 163 8.17 -18.02 -2.14
C LEU A 163 8.94 -16.75 -2.50
N VAL A 164 9.32 -15.92 -1.53
CA VAL A 164 10.15 -14.73 -1.77
C VAL A 164 11.61 -15.10 -2.03
N SER A 165 12.07 -16.25 -1.52
CA SER A 165 13.49 -16.65 -1.56
C SER A 165 13.88 -17.44 -2.81
N VAL A 166 12.91 -17.91 -3.60
CA VAL A 166 13.10 -18.70 -4.82
C VAL A 166 12.62 -17.93 -6.05
#